data_3e226389fde33ba3a05735b051e72759
#
_entry.id   3e226389fde33ba3a05735b051e72759
#
_cell.length_a   1.000
_cell.length_b   1.000
_cell.length_c   1.000
_cell.angle_alpha   90.00
_cell.angle_beta   90.00
_cell.angle_gamma   90.00
#
_symmetry.space_group_name_H-M   'P 1'
#
loop_
_entity.id
_entity.type
_entity.pdbx_description
1 polymer ?
#
loop_
_entity_poly.entity_id
_entity_poly.type
_entity_poly.pdbx_seq_one_letter_code
_entity_poly.pdbx_strand_id
1 'polypeptide(L)'
;MWRQRLPYYAYAGIHQLLATIKAGTTRQQRQQMDLIDEREARLLFRVANFFNPSHILQIGAATGVESVAMLEVSHASRLFLYDPQLEQKTLAVRILQSQMDRVECYDDVNVAVRESLEAVEAPLMALVNIPVEESLLKRLLDAHSVIVMRNLNHDEEMSRLYDVCCQHMPMGQTYTNSKTAILNPNPKLQREDFLLWL
;
A
#
# COMPACT_ATOMS: atom_id res chain seq x y z
N MET A 1 -9.01 16.06 -17.67
CA MET A 1 -8.66 15.34 -18.93
C MET A 1 -7.58 14.30 -18.58
N TRP A 2 -8.00 13.11 -18.11
CA TRP A 2 -7.15 12.08 -17.48
C TRP A 2 -6.86 10.97 -18.49
N ARG A 3 -5.96 11.21 -19.43
CA ARG A 3 -5.40 10.17 -20.30
C ARG A 3 -3.87 10.19 -20.23
N GLN A 4 -3.33 9.96 -19.02
CA GLN A 4 -2.01 9.36 -19.01
C GLN A 4 -2.22 7.88 -19.36
N ARG A 5 -1.72 7.46 -20.49
CA ARG A 5 -1.66 6.05 -20.86
C ARG A 5 -0.80 5.39 -19.81
N LEU A 6 -1.43 4.55 -18.96
CA LEU A 6 -0.70 3.63 -18.10
C LEU A 6 0.40 2.99 -18.94
N PRO A 7 1.65 2.99 -18.50
CA PRO A 7 2.70 2.30 -19.24
C PRO A 7 2.27 0.84 -19.37
N TYR A 8 1.85 0.45 -20.55
CA TYR A 8 1.38 -0.91 -20.86
C TYR A 8 2.37 -1.97 -20.37
N TYR A 9 3.66 -1.64 -20.39
CA TYR A 9 4.76 -2.52 -20.01
C TYR A 9 4.83 -2.79 -18.50
N ALA A 10 4.65 -1.79 -17.64
CA ALA A 10 4.64 -1.98 -16.19
C ALA A 10 3.50 -2.92 -15.78
N TYR A 11 2.33 -2.70 -16.39
CA TYR A 11 1.18 -3.53 -16.13
C TYR A 11 1.32 -4.98 -16.63
N ALA A 12 1.95 -5.19 -17.78
CA ALA A 12 2.24 -6.52 -18.32
C ALA A 12 3.17 -7.31 -17.38
N GLY A 13 4.16 -6.66 -16.76
CA GLY A 13 5.05 -7.27 -15.77
C GLY A 13 4.29 -7.75 -14.54
N ILE A 14 3.41 -6.94 -13.97
CA ILE A 14 2.57 -7.29 -12.81
C ILE A 14 1.63 -8.46 -13.17
N HIS A 15 0.99 -8.43 -14.33
CA HIS A 15 0.13 -9.51 -14.80
C HIS A 15 0.89 -10.83 -14.94
N GLN A 16 2.08 -10.81 -15.55
CA GLN A 16 2.93 -11.99 -15.71
C GLN A 16 3.39 -12.54 -14.35
N LEU A 17 3.77 -11.68 -13.40
CA LEU A 17 4.15 -12.05 -12.05
C LEU A 17 2.99 -12.76 -11.33
N LEU A 18 1.79 -12.18 -11.35
CA LEU A 18 0.59 -12.78 -10.78
C LEU A 18 0.26 -14.13 -11.43
N ALA A 19 0.36 -14.24 -12.75
CA ALA A 19 0.14 -15.49 -13.47
C ALA A 19 1.14 -16.57 -13.06
N THR A 20 2.41 -16.22 -12.91
CA THR A 20 3.48 -17.13 -12.48
C THR A 20 3.22 -17.64 -11.06
N ILE A 21 2.89 -16.75 -10.11
CA ILE A 21 2.58 -17.15 -8.74
C ILE A 21 1.33 -18.05 -8.72
N LYS A 22 0.29 -17.70 -9.47
CA LYS A 22 -0.93 -18.51 -9.56
C LYS A 22 -0.71 -19.89 -10.14
N ALA A 23 0.18 -20.02 -11.11
CA ALA A 23 0.54 -21.31 -11.71
C ALA A 23 1.32 -22.22 -10.74
N GLY A 24 2.17 -21.63 -9.89
CA GLY A 24 3.00 -22.36 -8.92
C GLY A 24 2.33 -22.61 -7.56
N THR A 25 1.08 -22.14 -7.33
CA THR A 25 0.43 -22.20 -6.02
C THR A 25 -1.01 -22.70 -6.09
N THR A 26 -1.45 -23.42 -5.05
CA THR A 26 -2.85 -23.81 -4.86
C THR A 26 -3.70 -22.61 -4.38
N ARG A 27 -5.03 -22.74 -4.49
CA ARG A 27 -5.96 -21.71 -3.98
C ARG A 27 -5.75 -21.45 -2.48
N GLN A 28 -5.57 -22.49 -1.70
CA GLN A 28 -5.36 -22.40 -0.25
C GLN A 28 -4.06 -21.65 0.08
N GLN A 29 -2.95 -21.97 -0.61
CA GLN A 29 -1.69 -21.26 -0.46
C GLN A 29 -1.82 -19.77 -0.80
N ARG A 30 -2.53 -19.42 -1.87
CA ARG A 30 -2.76 -18.02 -2.25
C ARG A 30 -3.55 -17.24 -1.18
N GLN A 31 -4.53 -17.89 -0.54
CA GLN A 31 -5.27 -17.29 0.58
C GLN A 31 -4.38 -17.09 1.82
N GLN A 32 -3.54 -18.08 2.15
CA GLN A 32 -2.59 -17.98 3.28
C GLN A 32 -1.52 -16.91 3.06
N MET A 33 -1.13 -16.68 1.81
CA MET A 33 -0.13 -15.66 1.43
C MET A 33 -0.73 -14.26 1.28
N ASP A 34 -2.04 -14.09 1.43
CA ASP A 34 -2.76 -12.85 1.12
C ASP A 34 -2.44 -12.29 -0.28
N LEU A 35 -2.39 -13.19 -1.28
CA LEU A 35 -2.06 -12.79 -2.65
C LEU A 35 -3.16 -11.87 -3.20
N ILE A 36 -2.79 -10.66 -3.57
CA ILE A 36 -3.70 -9.71 -4.21
C ILE A 36 -4.19 -10.21 -5.56
N ASP A 37 -5.38 -9.79 -5.92
CA ASP A 37 -5.88 -10.00 -7.26
C ASP A 37 -5.40 -8.89 -8.24
N GLU A 38 -5.73 -9.10 -9.53
CA GLU A 38 -5.31 -8.16 -10.58
C GLU A 38 -5.98 -6.78 -10.46
N ARG A 39 -7.20 -6.71 -9.91
CA ARG A 39 -7.92 -5.45 -9.71
C ARG A 39 -7.28 -4.62 -8.61
N GLU A 40 -6.92 -5.28 -7.52
CA GLU A 40 -6.19 -4.63 -6.41
C GLU A 40 -4.81 -4.16 -6.84
N ALA A 41 -4.05 -4.98 -7.57
CA ALA A 41 -2.75 -4.58 -8.10
C ALA A 41 -2.88 -3.34 -9.02
N ARG A 42 -3.91 -3.30 -9.86
CA ARG A 42 -4.24 -2.14 -10.70
C ARG A 42 -4.60 -0.91 -9.86
N LEU A 43 -5.37 -1.10 -8.80
CA LEU A 43 -5.74 0.00 -7.91
C LEU A 43 -4.49 0.60 -7.26
N LEU A 44 -3.62 -0.22 -6.67
CA LEU A 44 -2.38 0.23 -6.03
C LEU A 44 -1.47 0.97 -7.02
N PHE A 45 -1.28 0.42 -8.22
CA PHE A 45 -0.53 1.09 -9.28
C PHE A 45 -1.12 2.47 -9.61
N ARG A 46 -2.46 2.57 -9.78
CA ARG A 46 -3.13 3.83 -10.11
C ARG A 46 -3.03 4.86 -8.99
N VAL A 47 -3.18 4.42 -7.74
CA VAL A 47 -3.04 5.29 -6.57
C VAL A 47 -1.61 5.82 -6.49
N ALA A 48 -0.61 4.94 -6.57
CA ALA A 48 0.79 5.35 -6.59
C ALA A 48 1.11 6.29 -7.77
N ASN A 49 0.60 5.99 -8.98
CA ASN A 49 0.80 6.86 -10.15
C ASN A 49 0.11 8.23 -10.03
N PHE A 50 -1.01 8.29 -9.30
CA PHE A 50 -1.72 9.55 -9.08
C PHE A 50 -0.99 10.46 -8.10
N PHE A 51 -0.56 9.90 -6.96
CA PHE A 51 0.11 10.66 -5.91
C PHE A 51 1.61 10.82 -6.16
N ASN A 52 2.20 9.98 -7.00
CA ASN A 52 3.62 9.95 -7.35
C ASN A 52 4.54 10.10 -6.11
N PRO A 53 4.42 9.20 -5.12
CA PRO A 53 5.14 9.32 -3.86
C PRO A 53 6.64 9.08 -4.08
N SER A 54 7.49 9.89 -3.42
CA SER A 54 8.94 9.62 -3.35
C SER A 54 9.25 8.49 -2.38
N HIS A 55 8.41 8.34 -1.33
CA HIS A 55 8.53 7.29 -0.33
C HIS A 55 7.24 6.50 -0.22
N ILE A 56 7.39 5.19 -0.15
CA ILE A 56 6.30 4.24 0.05
C ILE A 56 6.61 3.46 1.32
N LEU A 57 5.73 3.54 2.30
CA LEU A 57 5.78 2.71 3.50
C LEU A 57 4.82 1.55 3.30
N GLN A 58 5.30 0.31 3.46
CA GLN A 58 4.42 -0.87 3.47
C GLN A 58 4.51 -1.59 4.80
N ILE A 59 3.38 -1.70 5.47
CA ILE A 59 3.19 -2.41 6.73
C ILE A 59 2.39 -3.69 6.45
N GLY A 60 3.06 -4.84 6.62
CA GLY A 60 2.60 -6.12 6.13
C GLY A 60 3.07 -6.37 4.70
N ALA A 61 4.10 -7.20 4.55
CA ALA A 61 4.76 -7.45 3.25
C ALA A 61 3.88 -8.25 2.29
N ALA A 62 2.95 -9.05 2.83
CA ALA A 62 2.13 -9.98 2.07
C ALA A 62 2.98 -10.78 1.07
N THR A 63 2.66 -10.75 -0.23
CA THR A 63 3.48 -11.43 -1.24
C THR A 63 4.59 -10.59 -1.85
N GLY A 64 4.59 -9.27 -1.64
CA GLY A 64 5.47 -8.31 -2.33
C GLY A 64 5.00 -7.89 -3.73
N VAL A 65 3.93 -8.47 -4.26
CA VAL A 65 3.33 -8.04 -5.55
C VAL A 65 2.78 -6.62 -5.45
N GLU A 66 2.25 -6.26 -4.29
CA GLU A 66 1.81 -4.92 -3.92
C GLU A 66 2.94 -3.91 -4.07
N SER A 67 4.09 -4.25 -3.50
CA SER A 67 5.30 -3.44 -3.56
C SER A 67 5.74 -3.22 -5.00
N VAL A 68 5.79 -4.29 -5.81
CA VAL A 68 6.12 -4.21 -7.25
C VAL A 68 5.16 -3.25 -7.94
N ALA A 69 3.84 -3.41 -7.72
CA ALA A 69 2.83 -2.57 -8.35
C ALA A 69 3.03 -1.08 -8.06
N MET A 70 3.42 -0.73 -6.85
CA MET A 70 3.66 0.66 -6.46
C MET A 70 5.01 1.19 -6.95
N LEU A 71 6.07 0.38 -6.91
CA LEU A 71 7.42 0.78 -7.33
C LEU A 71 7.58 0.90 -8.86
N GLU A 72 6.75 0.23 -9.65
CA GLU A 72 6.75 0.35 -11.12
C GLU A 72 6.33 1.74 -11.63
N VAL A 73 5.78 2.56 -10.75
CA VAL A 73 5.35 3.93 -11.10
C VAL A 73 6.53 4.87 -11.31
N SER A 74 7.56 4.76 -10.48
CA SER A 74 8.72 5.64 -10.54
C SER A 74 9.99 4.95 -10.05
N HIS A 75 11.07 5.06 -10.81
CA HIS A 75 12.39 4.59 -10.37
C HIS A 75 12.99 5.41 -9.23
N ALA A 76 12.47 6.61 -8.98
CA ALA A 76 12.90 7.46 -7.87
C ALA A 76 12.21 7.09 -6.55
N SER A 77 11.12 6.34 -6.57
CA SER A 77 10.42 5.93 -5.35
C SER A 77 11.22 4.90 -4.55
N ARG A 78 11.27 5.07 -3.23
CA ARG A 78 11.89 4.14 -2.27
C ARG A 78 10.81 3.47 -1.44
N LEU A 79 11.03 2.20 -1.11
CA LEU A 79 10.12 1.39 -0.29
C LEU A 79 10.73 1.13 1.08
N PHE A 80 9.96 1.43 2.12
CA PHE A 80 10.20 1.10 3.52
C PHE A 80 9.27 -0.04 3.88
N LEU A 81 9.82 -1.25 4.01
CA LEU A 81 9.04 -2.48 4.16
C LEU A 81 9.16 -3.02 5.58
N TYR A 82 8.03 -3.19 6.25
CA TYR A 82 7.93 -3.86 7.53
C TYR A 82 6.99 -5.05 7.47
N ASP A 83 7.39 -6.17 8.05
CA ASP A 83 6.51 -7.31 8.35
C ASP A 83 7.00 -8.02 9.62
N PRO A 84 6.12 -8.30 10.58
CA PRO A 84 6.48 -9.05 11.79
C PRO A 84 6.77 -10.54 11.50
N GLN A 85 6.28 -11.05 10.36
CA GLN A 85 6.47 -12.44 9.97
C GLN A 85 7.66 -12.57 9.02
N LEU A 86 8.73 -13.22 9.49
CA LEU A 86 9.95 -13.42 8.69
C LEU A 86 9.71 -14.13 7.37
N GLU A 87 8.76 -15.08 7.33
CA GLU A 87 8.42 -15.84 6.13
C GLU A 87 7.84 -14.92 5.05
N GLN A 88 6.89 -14.05 5.41
CA GLN A 88 6.28 -13.07 4.51
C GLN A 88 7.32 -12.07 4.00
N LYS A 89 8.12 -11.53 4.91
CA LYS A 89 9.23 -10.63 4.54
C LYS A 89 10.21 -11.29 3.57
N THR A 90 10.59 -12.56 3.82
CA THR A 90 11.48 -13.31 2.93
C THR A 90 10.87 -13.53 1.55
N LEU A 91 9.57 -13.84 1.48
CA LEU A 91 8.86 -14.00 0.21
C LEU A 91 8.85 -12.69 -0.57
N ALA A 92 8.48 -11.60 0.07
CA ALA A 92 8.45 -10.27 -0.56
C ALA A 92 9.82 -9.85 -1.10
N VAL A 93 10.89 -10.06 -0.32
CA VAL A 93 12.28 -9.78 -0.75
C VAL A 93 12.65 -10.58 -2.01
N ARG A 94 12.23 -11.83 -2.11
CA ARG A 94 12.48 -12.64 -3.34
C ARG A 94 11.76 -12.06 -4.56
N ILE A 95 10.52 -11.62 -4.38
CA ILE A 95 9.73 -11.00 -5.46
C ILE A 95 10.35 -9.66 -5.87
N LEU A 96 10.86 -8.89 -4.91
CA LEU A 96 11.48 -7.58 -5.10
C LEU A 96 12.95 -7.62 -5.53
N GLN A 97 13.53 -8.81 -5.79
CA GLN A 97 14.97 -8.98 -6.01
C GLN A 97 15.56 -8.02 -7.04
N SER A 98 14.83 -7.69 -8.11
CA SER A 98 15.29 -6.76 -9.15
C SER A 98 15.20 -5.28 -8.75
N GLN A 99 14.61 -4.97 -7.61
CA GLN A 99 14.34 -3.60 -7.11
C GLN A 99 14.94 -3.34 -5.73
N MET A 100 15.79 -4.25 -5.24
CA MET A 100 16.35 -4.20 -3.89
C MET A 100 17.24 -2.97 -3.63
N ASP A 101 17.74 -2.33 -4.65
CA ASP A 101 18.45 -1.04 -4.58
C ASP A 101 17.61 0.11 -4.04
N ARG A 102 16.29 -0.06 -4.03
CA ARG A 102 15.29 0.93 -3.60
C ARG A 102 14.44 0.46 -2.41
N VAL A 103 14.76 -0.70 -1.83
CA VAL A 103 13.96 -1.33 -0.76
C VAL A 103 14.77 -1.40 0.52
N GLU A 104 14.21 -0.87 1.58
CA GLU A 104 14.74 -0.97 2.94
C GLU A 104 13.79 -1.80 3.80
N CYS A 105 14.31 -2.85 4.44
CA CYS A 105 13.52 -3.76 5.27
C CYS A 105 13.76 -3.48 6.75
N TYR A 106 12.69 -3.43 7.52
CA TYR A 106 12.71 -3.10 8.94
C TYR A 106 12.14 -4.24 9.79
N ASP A 107 12.66 -4.38 11.01
CA ASP A 107 12.17 -5.31 12.02
C ASP A 107 11.29 -4.61 13.09
N ASP A 108 11.26 -3.28 13.08
CA ASP A 108 10.44 -2.44 13.97
C ASP A 108 9.61 -1.47 13.15
N VAL A 109 8.30 -1.52 13.33
CA VAL A 109 7.35 -0.66 12.62
C VAL A 109 7.53 0.81 12.96
N ASN A 110 7.88 1.14 14.20
CA ASN A 110 8.09 2.52 14.62
C ASN A 110 9.31 3.13 13.92
N VAL A 111 10.37 2.32 13.73
CA VAL A 111 11.54 2.72 12.97
C VAL A 111 11.18 2.93 11.51
N ALA A 112 10.47 1.98 10.88
CA ALA A 112 10.03 2.10 9.49
C ALA A 112 9.20 3.37 9.25
N VAL A 113 8.23 3.66 10.14
CA VAL A 113 7.41 4.89 10.08
C VAL A 113 8.26 6.15 10.25
N ARG A 114 9.19 6.17 11.21
CA ARG A 114 10.06 7.32 11.44
C ARG A 114 10.92 7.61 10.22
N GLU A 115 11.66 6.63 9.75
CA GLU A 115 12.58 6.77 8.60
C GLU A 115 11.81 7.18 7.32
N SER A 116 10.62 6.59 7.10
CA SER A 116 9.79 6.98 5.95
C SER A 116 9.29 8.41 6.02
N LEU A 117 9.09 8.98 7.21
CA LEU A 117 8.63 10.36 7.43
C LEU A 117 9.78 11.38 7.42
N GLU A 118 10.97 11.02 7.92
CA GLU A 118 12.11 11.95 8.04
C GLU A 118 12.68 12.39 6.69
N ALA A 119 12.48 11.58 5.65
CA ALA A 119 13.08 11.79 4.35
C ALA A 119 12.23 12.66 3.38
N VAL A 120 11.14 13.31 3.84
CA VAL A 120 10.06 13.77 2.91
C VAL A 120 9.99 15.28 2.73
N GLU A 121 10.34 15.73 1.51
CA GLU A 121 9.79 16.95 0.90
C GLU A 121 8.52 16.68 0.04
N ALA A 122 8.12 15.43 -0.17
CA ALA A 122 7.05 14.97 -1.06
C ALA A 122 6.05 14.05 -0.32
N PRO A 123 4.83 13.87 -0.82
CA PRO A 123 3.84 13.04 -0.14
C PRO A 123 4.33 11.59 0.03
N LEU A 124 4.24 11.09 1.25
CA LEU A 124 4.41 9.67 1.58
C LEU A 124 3.12 8.93 1.23
N MET A 125 3.24 7.75 0.65
CA MET A 125 2.15 6.79 0.52
C MET A 125 2.39 5.61 1.45
N ALA A 126 1.45 5.34 2.35
CA ALA A 126 1.50 4.17 3.23
C ALA A 126 0.48 3.12 2.77
N LEU A 127 0.93 1.87 2.59
CA LEU A 127 0.09 0.70 2.42
C LEU A 127 0.06 -0.10 3.72
N VAL A 128 -1.13 -0.29 4.27
CA VAL A 128 -1.35 -0.98 5.55
C VAL A 128 -2.17 -2.24 5.28
N ASN A 129 -1.53 -3.39 5.38
CA ASN A 129 -2.12 -4.71 5.12
C ASN A 129 -2.47 -5.46 6.41
N ILE A 130 -1.89 -5.07 7.54
CA ILE A 130 -2.06 -5.69 8.86
C ILE A 130 -2.35 -4.63 9.92
N PRO A 131 -3.03 -4.99 11.02
CA PRO A 131 -3.29 -4.06 12.12
C PRO A 131 -2.01 -3.51 12.75
N VAL A 132 -2.05 -2.25 13.14
CA VAL A 132 -0.99 -1.54 13.87
C VAL A 132 -1.59 -0.66 14.96
N GLU A 133 -0.74 -0.09 15.81
CA GLU A 133 -1.20 0.87 16.82
C GLU A 133 -1.83 2.12 16.17
N GLU A 134 -2.94 2.59 16.74
CA GLU A 134 -3.64 3.81 16.29
C GLU A 134 -2.72 5.02 16.21
N SER A 135 -1.80 5.13 17.17
CA SER A 135 -0.82 6.21 17.25
C SER A 135 0.03 6.36 16.00
N LEU A 136 0.38 5.24 15.35
CA LEU A 136 1.15 5.23 14.11
C LEU A 136 0.32 5.75 12.93
N LEU A 137 -0.94 5.31 12.82
CA LEU A 137 -1.83 5.79 11.76
C LEU A 137 -2.13 7.27 11.92
N LYS A 138 -2.36 7.74 13.13
CA LYS A 138 -2.55 9.18 13.42
C LYS A 138 -1.32 10.01 13.02
N ARG A 139 -0.10 9.54 13.34
CA ARG A 139 1.14 10.21 12.90
C ARG A 139 1.25 10.30 11.38
N LEU A 140 0.88 9.24 10.67
CA LEU A 140 0.87 9.25 9.18
C LEU A 140 -0.15 10.24 8.64
N LEU A 141 -1.36 10.31 9.23
CA LEU A 141 -2.39 11.28 8.84
C LEU A 141 -1.98 12.72 9.13
N ASP A 142 -1.40 12.99 10.30
CA ASP A 142 -0.91 14.31 10.70
C ASP A 142 0.23 14.80 9.80
N ALA A 143 1.02 13.86 9.26
CA ALA A 143 2.03 14.13 8.24
C ALA A 143 1.45 14.23 6.80
N HIS A 144 0.13 14.27 6.67
CA HIS A 144 -0.58 14.31 5.38
C HIS A 144 -0.22 13.18 4.42
N SER A 145 0.17 12.03 4.95
CA SER A 145 0.46 10.84 4.15
C SER A 145 -0.81 10.25 3.57
N VAL A 146 -0.77 9.84 2.32
CA VAL A 146 -1.86 9.04 1.73
C VAL A 146 -1.79 7.63 2.27
N ILE A 147 -2.87 7.15 2.88
CA ILE A 147 -2.92 5.80 3.46
C ILE A 147 -3.85 4.93 2.63
N VAL A 148 -3.37 3.77 2.22
CA VAL A 148 -4.19 2.69 1.64
C VAL A 148 -4.29 1.58 2.66
N MET A 149 -5.50 1.26 3.10
CA MET A 149 -5.77 0.16 4.04
C MET A 149 -6.45 -0.98 3.29
N ARG A 150 -5.99 -2.22 3.49
CA ARG A 150 -6.57 -3.42 2.88
C ARG A 150 -7.21 -4.32 3.95
N ASN A 151 -7.89 -5.34 3.47
CA ASN A 151 -8.48 -6.40 4.31
C ASN A 151 -9.61 -5.94 5.25
N LEU A 152 -10.24 -4.80 5.00
CA LEU A 152 -11.28 -4.23 5.87
C LEU A 152 -12.49 -5.17 6.09
N ASN A 153 -12.82 -6.00 5.10
CA ASN A 153 -13.94 -6.94 5.16
C ASN A 153 -13.58 -8.31 5.76
N HIS A 154 -12.31 -8.56 6.02
CA HIS A 154 -11.81 -9.84 6.54
C HIS A 154 -11.16 -9.72 7.91
N ASP A 155 -10.83 -8.50 8.33
CA ASP A 155 -10.17 -8.21 9.59
C ASP A 155 -10.93 -7.09 10.32
N GLU A 156 -11.58 -7.44 11.43
CA GLU A 156 -12.39 -6.51 12.23
C GLU A 156 -11.54 -5.39 12.81
N GLU A 157 -10.28 -5.67 13.16
CA GLU A 157 -9.36 -4.67 13.70
C GLU A 157 -8.96 -3.67 12.60
N MET A 158 -8.72 -4.12 11.37
CA MET A 158 -8.49 -3.23 10.23
C MET A 158 -9.68 -2.33 9.96
N SER A 159 -10.91 -2.87 10.05
CA SER A 159 -12.14 -2.07 9.90
C SER A 159 -12.25 -1.03 11.01
N ARG A 160 -12.00 -1.41 12.27
CA ARG A 160 -11.98 -0.50 13.41
C ARG A 160 -10.94 0.63 13.24
N LEU A 161 -9.73 0.28 12.82
CA LEU A 161 -8.66 1.25 12.58
C LEU A 161 -9.01 2.22 11.45
N TYR A 162 -9.71 1.76 10.41
CA TYR A 162 -10.22 2.64 9.37
C TYR A 162 -11.19 3.69 9.94
N ASP A 163 -12.14 3.26 10.79
CA ASP A 163 -13.09 4.18 11.44
C ASP A 163 -12.37 5.20 12.32
N VAL A 164 -11.35 4.78 13.08
CA VAL A 164 -10.49 5.67 13.87
C VAL A 164 -9.79 6.70 12.99
N CYS A 165 -9.23 6.26 11.85
CA CYS A 165 -8.60 7.18 10.89
C CYS A 165 -9.60 8.19 10.33
N CYS A 166 -10.80 7.74 9.97
CA CYS A 166 -11.87 8.61 9.49
C CYS A 166 -12.27 9.67 10.52
N GLN A 167 -12.36 9.29 11.80
CA GLN A 167 -12.67 10.23 12.90
C GLN A 167 -11.53 11.21 13.17
N HIS A 168 -10.29 10.79 13.02
CA HIS A 168 -9.10 11.66 13.22
C HIS A 168 -8.90 12.66 12.08
N MET A 169 -9.45 12.40 10.90
CA MET A 169 -9.23 13.19 9.68
C MET A 169 -10.35 14.23 9.48
N PRO A 170 -10.21 15.49 9.93
CA PRO A 170 -11.28 16.50 9.83
C PRO A 170 -11.47 17.05 8.40
N MET A 171 -10.43 16.95 7.57
CA MET A 171 -10.39 17.43 6.19
C MET A 171 -9.85 16.33 5.27
N GLY A 172 -10.09 16.44 3.96
CA GLY A 172 -9.62 15.48 2.99
C GLY A 172 -10.69 14.50 2.53
N GLN A 173 -10.29 13.47 1.83
CA GLN A 173 -11.22 12.55 1.15
C GLN A 173 -10.91 11.10 1.48
N THR A 174 -11.96 10.29 1.63
CA THR A 174 -11.83 8.84 1.72
C THR A 174 -12.52 8.18 0.55
N TYR A 175 -11.95 7.05 0.12
CA TYR A 175 -12.48 6.24 -0.97
C TYR A 175 -12.46 4.79 -0.51
N THR A 176 -13.61 4.11 -0.48
CA THR A 176 -13.67 2.71 -0.03
C THR A 176 -14.57 1.86 -0.90
N ASN A 177 -14.22 0.58 -1.04
CA ASN A 177 -15.06 -0.46 -1.65
C ASN A 177 -15.40 -1.58 -0.65
N SER A 178 -15.39 -1.29 0.65
CA SER A 178 -15.55 -2.22 1.78
C SER A 178 -14.39 -3.19 2.01
N LYS A 179 -13.51 -3.42 1.03
CA LYS A 179 -12.34 -4.29 1.13
C LYS A 179 -11.05 -3.48 1.30
N THR A 180 -10.99 -2.38 0.56
CA THR A 180 -9.83 -1.48 0.52
C THR A 180 -10.32 -0.05 0.69
N ALA A 181 -9.62 0.74 1.49
CA ALA A 181 -9.84 2.16 1.62
C ALA A 181 -8.58 2.96 1.26
N ILE A 182 -8.80 4.15 0.73
CA ILE A 182 -7.77 5.15 0.47
C ILE A 182 -8.15 6.38 1.28
N LEU A 183 -7.25 6.82 2.15
CA LEU A 183 -7.41 8.05 2.93
C LEU A 183 -6.43 9.09 2.38
N ASN A 184 -6.96 10.23 1.97
CA ASN A 184 -6.20 11.37 1.47
C ASN A 184 -6.41 12.57 2.42
N PRO A 185 -5.57 12.75 3.44
CA PRO A 185 -5.72 13.78 4.47
C PRO A 185 -5.25 15.17 4.00
N ASN A 186 -5.49 15.52 2.74
CA ASN A 186 -5.10 16.79 2.19
C ASN A 186 -5.95 17.93 2.81
N PRO A 187 -5.36 18.88 3.56
CA PRO A 187 -6.10 19.94 4.24
C PRO A 187 -6.75 20.97 3.28
N LYS A 188 -6.41 20.93 1.99
CA LYS A 188 -7.02 21.78 0.96
C LYS A 188 -8.32 21.22 0.40
N LEU A 189 -8.66 19.96 0.76
CA LEU A 189 -9.87 19.29 0.31
C LEU A 189 -10.91 19.31 1.43
N GLN A 190 -12.18 19.50 1.07
CA GLN A 190 -13.28 19.31 2.01
C GLN A 190 -13.39 17.83 2.41
N ARG A 191 -13.98 17.60 3.59
CA ARG A 191 -14.26 16.25 4.04
C ARG A 191 -15.36 15.65 3.18
N GLU A 192 -15.00 14.58 2.44
CA GLU A 192 -15.93 13.83 1.60
C GLU A 192 -15.57 12.34 1.64
N ASP A 193 -16.60 11.48 1.68
CA ASP A 193 -16.45 10.04 1.71
C ASP A 193 -17.10 9.44 0.46
N PHE A 194 -16.31 8.68 -0.31
CA PHE A 194 -16.73 8.10 -1.58
C PHE A 194 -16.77 6.57 -1.53
N LEU A 195 -17.87 6.00 -2.03
CA LEU A 195 -17.92 4.57 -2.29
C LEU A 195 -17.41 4.30 -3.70
N LEU A 196 -16.41 3.40 -3.80
CA LEU A 196 -15.88 2.95 -5.07
C LEU A 196 -16.55 1.65 -5.51
N TRP A 197 -17.07 1.65 -6.72
CA TRP A 197 -17.54 0.44 -7.42
C TRP A 197 -16.40 -0.03 -8.33
N LEU A 198 -15.65 -1.05 -7.89
CA LEU A 198 -14.49 -1.60 -8.60
C LEU A 198 -14.79 -3.01 -9.12
#